data_ad10947b8706bdabab05d30e25207e9b
#
_entry.id   ad10947b8706bdabab05d30e25207e9b
#
_cell.length_a   1.000
_cell.length_b   1.000
_cell.length_c   1.000
_cell.angle_alpha   90.00
_cell.angle_beta   90.00
_cell.angle_gamma   90.00
#
_symmetry.space_group_name_H-M   'P 1'
#
loop_
_entity.id
_entity.type
_entity.pdbx_description
1 polymer ?
#
loop_
_entity_poly.entity_id
_entity_poly.type
_entity_poly.pdbx_seq_one_letter_code
_entity_poly.pdbx_strand_id
1 'polypeptide(L)'
;MIRGVHTMFYSSEPEALRAFIRDKLGFKGYDVGGGWLIFDLPEADMGCHPAENKEGGASGTPSISFYCDDIEKTVAELKARGVEFTKPIQDQGYGLVTYFRVPGSFELQLYQPKYAKGPAK
;
A
#
# COMPACT_ATOMS: atom_id res chain seq x y z
N MET A 1 16.72 16.85 -11.05
CA MET A 1 16.36 16.62 -9.63
C MET A 1 15.16 15.67 -9.52
N ILE A 2 15.25 14.72 -8.60
CA ILE A 2 14.18 13.76 -8.38
C ILE A 2 12.96 14.50 -7.81
N ARG A 3 11.76 14.23 -8.34
CA ARG A 3 10.54 14.93 -7.95
C ARG A 3 9.53 14.03 -7.22
N GLY A 4 9.72 12.73 -7.25
CA GLY A 4 8.79 11.83 -6.62
C GLY A 4 9.12 10.39 -6.89
N VAL A 5 8.19 9.51 -6.51
CA VAL A 5 8.34 8.07 -6.68
C VAL A 5 7.19 7.56 -7.54
N HIS A 6 7.54 6.70 -8.49
CA HIS A 6 6.56 5.97 -9.30
C HIS A 6 6.65 4.50 -8.86
N THR A 7 5.52 3.91 -8.52
CA THR A 7 5.48 2.50 -8.16
C THR A 7 4.63 1.71 -9.15
N MET A 8 4.93 0.43 -9.32
CA MET A 8 4.25 -0.42 -10.26
C MET A 8 3.96 -1.76 -9.60
N PHE A 9 2.70 -2.18 -9.63
CA PHE A 9 2.32 -3.52 -9.21
C PHE A 9 2.16 -4.41 -10.42
N TYR A 10 2.70 -5.61 -10.34
CA TYR A 10 2.47 -6.63 -11.35
C TYR A 10 1.40 -7.56 -10.82
N SER A 11 0.32 -7.75 -11.58
CA SER A 11 -0.81 -8.56 -11.17
C SER A 11 -1.24 -9.46 -12.34
N SER A 12 -1.68 -10.66 -12.01
CA SER A 12 -2.29 -11.55 -13.02
C SER A 12 -3.66 -11.06 -13.43
N GLU A 13 -4.24 -10.12 -12.68
CA GLU A 13 -5.56 -9.55 -12.98
C GLU A 13 -5.48 -8.01 -12.94
N PRO A 14 -4.76 -7.40 -13.89
CA PRO A 14 -4.47 -5.96 -13.79
C PRO A 14 -5.72 -5.08 -13.88
N GLU A 15 -6.70 -5.46 -14.68
CA GLU A 15 -7.94 -4.67 -14.77
C GLU A 15 -8.72 -4.71 -13.46
N ALA A 16 -8.81 -5.88 -12.84
CA ALA A 16 -9.48 -6.03 -11.55
C ALA A 16 -8.73 -5.27 -10.46
N LEU A 17 -7.40 -5.28 -10.49
CA LEU A 17 -6.60 -4.53 -9.53
C LEU A 17 -6.80 -3.02 -9.69
N ARG A 18 -6.83 -2.52 -10.92
CA ARG A 18 -7.10 -1.09 -11.17
C ARG A 18 -8.46 -0.68 -10.62
N ALA A 19 -9.49 -1.50 -10.89
CA ALA A 19 -10.84 -1.24 -10.38
C ALA A 19 -10.87 -1.26 -8.85
N PHE A 20 -10.18 -2.19 -8.23
CA PHE A 20 -10.07 -2.30 -6.78
C PHE A 20 -9.45 -1.02 -6.18
N ILE A 21 -8.34 -0.56 -6.73
CA ILE A 21 -7.64 0.63 -6.24
C ILE A 21 -8.53 1.86 -6.38
N ARG A 22 -9.19 2.01 -7.51
CA ARG A 22 -10.09 3.13 -7.75
C ARG A 22 -11.33 3.09 -6.86
N ASP A 23 -12.02 1.94 -6.82
CA ASP A 23 -13.36 1.87 -6.24
C ASP A 23 -13.35 1.56 -4.75
N LYS A 24 -12.42 0.75 -4.28
CA LYS A 24 -12.36 0.34 -2.86
C LYS A 24 -11.35 1.16 -2.06
N LEU A 25 -10.17 1.41 -2.59
CA LEU A 25 -9.19 2.23 -1.90
C LEU A 25 -9.43 3.73 -2.12
N GLY A 26 -10.15 4.08 -3.16
CA GLY A 26 -10.55 5.46 -3.40
C GLY A 26 -9.47 6.35 -4.02
N PHE A 27 -8.45 5.77 -4.62
CA PHE A 27 -7.43 6.56 -5.30
C PHE A 27 -7.94 7.04 -6.64
N LYS A 28 -7.61 8.27 -6.97
CA LYS A 28 -8.02 8.87 -8.22
C LYS A 28 -7.02 8.52 -9.31
N GLY A 29 -7.54 7.94 -10.39
CA GLY A 29 -6.72 7.57 -11.53
C GLY A 29 -7.21 8.22 -12.80
N TYR A 30 -6.34 8.32 -13.79
CA TYR A 30 -6.72 8.77 -15.13
C TYR A 30 -6.14 7.85 -16.17
N ASP A 31 -6.90 7.69 -17.25
CA ASP A 31 -6.57 6.80 -18.34
C ASP A 31 -5.54 7.50 -19.25
N VAL A 32 -4.36 6.91 -19.35
CA VAL A 32 -3.29 7.42 -20.21
C VAL A 32 -3.30 6.73 -21.58
N GLY A 33 -4.29 5.87 -21.82
CA GLY A 33 -4.49 5.18 -23.09
C GLY A 33 -4.87 3.72 -22.90
N GLY A 34 -5.86 3.24 -23.66
CA GLY A 34 -6.23 1.83 -23.67
C GLY A 34 -6.71 1.23 -22.35
N GLY A 35 -7.25 2.05 -21.44
CA GLY A 35 -7.69 1.58 -20.13
C GLY A 35 -6.58 1.52 -19.10
N TRP A 36 -5.38 1.98 -19.42
CA TRP A 36 -4.24 1.98 -18.53
C TRP A 36 -4.33 3.14 -17.55
N LEU A 37 -4.76 2.87 -16.32
CA LEU A 37 -4.93 3.90 -15.31
C LEU A 37 -3.62 4.18 -14.59
N ILE A 38 -3.33 5.45 -14.41
CA ILE A 38 -2.25 5.92 -13.52
C ILE A 38 -2.92 6.61 -12.34
N PHE A 39 -2.54 6.22 -11.13
CA PHE A 39 -3.11 6.76 -9.90
C PHE A 39 -2.16 7.75 -9.25
N ASP A 40 -2.69 8.89 -8.81
CA ASP A 40 -1.94 9.81 -7.99
C ASP A 40 -1.93 9.32 -6.55
N LEU A 41 -0.78 9.34 -5.92
CA LEU A 41 -0.63 9.00 -4.51
C LEU A 41 -0.44 10.29 -3.70
N PRO A 42 -1.05 10.36 -2.51
CA PRO A 42 -1.05 11.61 -1.74
C PRO A 42 0.32 12.00 -1.21
N GLU A 43 1.07 11.08 -0.63
CA GLU A 43 2.42 11.33 -0.14
C GLU A 43 3.13 10.00 0.07
N ALA A 44 4.45 10.06 0.28
CA ALA A 44 5.24 8.85 0.44
C ALA A 44 6.45 9.10 1.32
N ASP A 45 6.98 8.03 1.92
CA ASP A 45 8.30 8.01 2.53
C ASP A 45 9.02 6.74 2.08
N MET A 46 10.29 6.60 2.43
CA MET A 46 11.09 5.47 2.03
C MET A 46 12.04 5.09 3.15
N GLY A 47 12.11 3.80 3.44
CA GLY A 47 13.08 3.25 4.36
C GLY A 47 13.95 2.22 3.66
N CYS A 48 15.09 1.92 4.27
CA CYS A 48 15.99 0.89 3.78
C CYS A 48 16.26 -0.10 4.92
N HIS A 49 15.89 -1.34 4.71
CA HIS A 49 15.93 -2.39 5.72
C HIS A 49 16.97 -3.44 5.33
N PRO A 50 17.67 -4.05 6.29
CA PRO A 50 18.61 -5.13 5.96
C PRO A 50 17.90 -6.29 5.24
N ALA A 51 18.56 -6.80 4.20
CA ALA A 51 18.01 -7.85 3.35
C ALA A 51 18.02 -9.23 4.02
N GLU A 52 18.94 -9.48 4.93
CA GLU A 52 19.17 -10.81 5.52
C GLU A 52 18.42 -11.07 6.82
N ASN A 53 17.30 -10.41 7.00
CA ASN A 53 16.50 -10.59 8.19
C ASN A 53 15.29 -11.45 7.80
N LYS A 54 14.72 -12.16 8.75
CA LYS A 54 13.59 -13.07 8.51
C LYS A 54 12.39 -12.40 7.86
N GLU A 55 12.26 -11.10 8.07
CA GLU A 55 11.13 -10.33 7.57
C GLU A 55 11.46 -9.56 6.30
N GLY A 56 12.71 -9.56 5.89
CA GLY A 56 13.15 -8.87 4.70
C GLY A 56 13.10 -9.75 3.47
N GLY A 57 12.98 -9.14 2.31
CA GLY A 57 13.13 -9.82 1.05
C GLY A 57 14.60 -9.91 0.63
N ALA A 58 14.83 -10.48 -0.54
CA ALA A 58 16.15 -10.52 -1.12
C ALA A 58 16.63 -9.10 -1.43
N SER A 59 17.95 -8.92 -1.46
CA SER A 59 18.52 -7.61 -1.80
C SER A 59 17.96 -7.10 -3.13
N GLY A 60 17.52 -5.85 -3.15
CA GLY A 60 16.94 -5.25 -4.33
C GLY A 60 15.40 -5.41 -4.43
N THR A 61 14.79 -6.14 -3.51
CA THR A 61 13.33 -6.33 -3.51
C THR A 61 12.65 -5.13 -2.85
N PRO A 62 11.67 -4.49 -3.50
CA PRO A 62 10.88 -3.45 -2.85
C PRO A 62 9.72 -4.06 -2.05
N SER A 63 9.28 -3.33 -1.03
CA SER A 63 8.05 -3.65 -0.31
C SER A 63 7.24 -2.37 -0.24
N ILE A 64 5.97 -2.45 -0.60
CA ILE A 64 5.09 -1.29 -0.68
C ILE A 64 3.96 -1.46 0.32
N SER A 65 3.76 -0.43 1.15
CA SER A 65 2.65 -0.37 2.10
C SER A 65 1.89 0.91 1.86
N PHE A 66 0.60 0.88 2.16
CA PHE A 66 -0.16 2.12 2.31
C PHE A 66 -0.23 2.44 3.79
N TYR A 67 -0.09 3.71 4.16
CA TYR A 67 -0.17 4.06 5.56
C TYR A 67 -1.33 5.00 5.86
N CYS A 68 -1.74 5.00 7.13
CA CYS A 68 -2.87 5.77 7.61
C CYS A 68 -2.59 6.28 9.03
N ASP A 69 -3.42 7.19 9.50
CA ASP A 69 -3.27 7.78 10.83
C ASP A 69 -3.99 6.97 11.91
N ASP A 70 -5.05 6.24 11.54
CA ASP A 70 -5.86 5.44 12.47
C ASP A 70 -6.21 4.13 11.79
N ILE A 71 -5.44 3.09 12.09
CA ILE A 71 -5.57 1.81 11.39
C ILE A 71 -6.88 1.09 11.70
N GLU A 72 -7.38 1.20 12.93
CA GLU A 72 -8.64 0.55 13.29
C GLU A 72 -9.81 1.15 12.52
N LYS A 73 -9.85 2.47 12.44
CA LYS A 73 -10.88 3.18 11.68
C LYS A 73 -10.77 2.88 10.19
N THR A 74 -9.55 2.90 9.65
CA THR A 74 -9.31 2.63 8.23
C THR A 74 -9.70 1.20 7.87
N VAL A 75 -9.36 0.22 8.71
CA VAL A 75 -9.77 -1.17 8.50
C VAL A 75 -11.30 -1.28 8.47
N ALA A 76 -11.99 -0.64 9.41
CA ALA A 76 -13.44 -0.68 9.44
C ALA A 76 -14.06 -0.08 8.18
N GLU A 77 -13.54 1.03 7.71
CA GLU A 77 -14.01 1.68 6.48
C GLU A 77 -13.78 0.81 5.25
N LEU A 78 -12.60 0.19 5.15
CA LEU A 78 -12.29 -0.67 4.01
C LEU A 78 -13.09 -1.97 4.04
N LYS A 79 -13.31 -2.55 5.22
CA LYS A 79 -14.19 -3.72 5.33
C LYS A 79 -15.61 -3.40 4.87
N ALA A 80 -16.10 -2.21 5.18
CA ALA A 80 -17.42 -1.78 4.74
C ALA A 80 -17.50 -1.66 3.21
N ARG A 81 -16.37 -1.48 2.53
CA ARG A 81 -16.28 -1.45 1.08
C ARG A 81 -16.00 -2.82 0.47
N GLY A 82 -15.97 -3.88 1.30
CA GLY A 82 -15.76 -5.23 0.83
C GLY A 82 -14.31 -5.66 0.73
N VAL A 83 -13.39 -4.96 1.37
CA VAL A 83 -11.97 -5.37 1.41
C VAL A 83 -11.80 -6.49 2.42
N GLU A 84 -11.12 -7.55 2.02
CA GLU A 84 -10.83 -8.70 2.88
C GLU A 84 -9.47 -8.54 3.54
N PHE A 85 -9.46 -8.46 4.87
CA PHE A 85 -8.22 -8.43 5.64
C PHE A 85 -7.83 -9.86 6.01
N THR A 86 -6.56 -10.18 5.85
CA THR A 86 -6.07 -11.55 5.97
C THR A 86 -5.38 -11.82 7.29
N LYS A 87 -5.06 -10.78 8.06
CA LYS A 87 -4.40 -10.89 9.36
C LYS A 87 -4.96 -9.87 10.32
N PRO A 88 -4.93 -10.15 11.64
CA PRO A 88 -5.31 -9.13 12.62
C PRO A 88 -4.27 -8.01 12.65
N ILE A 89 -4.67 -6.86 13.19
CA ILE A 89 -3.75 -5.75 13.41
C ILE A 89 -2.69 -6.20 14.44
N GLN A 90 -1.41 -6.01 14.09
CA GLN A 90 -0.29 -6.42 14.94
C GLN A 90 0.61 -5.21 15.23
N ASP A 91 1.12 -5.16 16.45
CA ASP A 91 2.08 -4.15 16.87
C ASP A 91 3.49 -4.66 16.57
N GLN A 92 4.18 -4.00 15.64
CA GLN A 92 5.53 -4.38 15.23
C GLN A 92 6.60 -3.51 15.89
N GLY A 93 6.22 -2.70 16.87
CA GLY A 93 7.16 -1.79 17.54
C GLY A 93 7.28 -0.44 16.83
N TYR A 94 7.63 -0.44 15.56
CA TYR A 94 7.72 0.78 14.76
C TYR A 94 6.35 1.27 14.27
N GLY A 95 5.35 0.43 14.30
CA GLY A 95 4.00 0.75 13.86
C GLY A 95 3.04 -0.42 14.01
N LEU A 96 1.78 -0.15 13.68
CA LEU A 96 0.73 -1.15 13.65
C LEU A 96 0.52 -1.56 12.20
N VAL A 97 0.39 -2.86 11.95
CA VAL A 97 0.27 -3.38 10.58
C VAL A 97 -0.85 -4.40 10.46
N THR A 98 -1.44 -4.46 9.29
CA THR A 98 -2.35 -5.53 8.87
C THR A 98 -2.21 -5.70 7.36
N TYR A 99 -2.85 -6.71 6.81
CA TYR A 99 -2.74 -7.03 5.40
C TYR A 99 -4.10 -7.24 4.79
N PHE A 100 -4.27 -6.87 3.56
CA PHE A 100 -5.53 -7.09 2.83
C PHE A 100 -5.25 -7.67 1.46
N ARG A 101 -6.20 -8.48 1.00
CA ARG A 101 -6.09 -9.18 -0.27
C ARG A 101 -6.48 -8.28 -1.43
N VAL A 102 -5.73 -8.37 -2.52
CA VAL A 102 -6.02 -7.62 -3.74
C VAL A 102 -6.10 -8.57 -4.93
N PRO A 103 -6.77 -8.15 -6.02
CA PRO A 103 -6.84 -8.98 -7.22
C PRO A 103 -5.47 -9.32 -7.77
N GLY A 104 -5.28 -10.59 -8.17
CA GLY A 104 -3.99 -11.08 -8.62
C GLY A 104 -3.32 -11.99 -7.60
N SER A 105 -4.06 -12.38 -6.55
CA SER A 105 -3.61 -13.37 -5.55
C SER A 105 -2.41 -12.92 -4.73
N PHE A 106 -2.41 -11.66 -4.27
CA PHE A 106 -1.39 -11.19 -3.35
C PHE A 106 -2.01 -10.22 -2.33
N GLU A 107 -1.21 -9.84 -1.35
CA GLU A 107 -1.66 -8.97 -0.26
C GLU A 107 -0.86 -7.68 -0.24
N LEU A 108 -1.50 -6.62 0.22
CA LEU A 108 -0.83 -5.36 0.50
C LEU A 108 -0.89 -5.08 1.99
N GLN A 109 0.14 -4.41 2.49
CA GLN A 109 0.20 -4.03 3.89
C GLN A 109 -0.45 -2.67 4.09
N LEU A 110 -1.29 -2.58 5.13
CA LEU A 110 -1.75 -1.31 5.67
C LEU A 110 -0.98 -1.05 6.96
N TYR A 111 -0.54 0.18 7.16
CA TYR A 111 0.45 0.52 8.16
C TYR A 111 0.10 1.84 8.84
N GLN A 112 0.17 1.84 10.17
CA GLN A 112 0.07 3.08 10.95
C GLN A 112 1.41 3.28 11.65
N PRO A 113 2.21 4.27 11.23
CA PRO A 113 3.50 4.51 11.88
C PRO A 113 3.32 5.03 13.31
N LYS A 114 4.23 4.63 14.19
CA LYS A 114 4.31 5.15 15.56
C LYS A 114 5.25 6.33 15.67
N TYR A 115 6.01 6.59 14.62
CA TYR A 115 6.91 7.74 14.58
C TYR A 115 6.24 8.90 13.88
N ALA A 116 6.67 10.11 14.19
CA ALA A 116 6.16 11.29 13.51
C ALA A 116 6.78 11.39 12.11
N LYS A 117 5.96 11.71 11.12
CA LYS A 117 6.46 11.99 9.77
C LYS A 117 7.25 13.27 9.79
N GLY A 118 8.34 13.29 9.05
CA GLY A 118 9.12 14.49 8.89
C GLY A 118 8.36 15.57 8.12
N PRO A 119 8.77 16.83 8.24
CA PRO A 119 8.12 17.90 7.49
C PRO A 119 8.36 17.75 5.99
N ALA A 120 7.40 18.20 5.19
CA ALA A 120 7.55 18.25 3.73
C ALA A 120 8.66 19.24 3.40
N LYS A 121 9.47 18.92 2.40
CA LYS A 121 10.59 19.75 1.96
C LYS A 121 10.31 20.44 0.65
#